data_2b964d0531f1429c20ffddf0f334c600
#
_entry.id   2b964d0531f1429c20ffddf0f334c600
#
_cell.length_a   1.000
_cell.length_b   1.000
_cell.length_c   1.000
_cell.angle_alpha   90.00
_cell.angle_beta   90.00
_cell.angle_gamma   90.00
#
_symmetry.space_group_name_H-M   'P 1'
#
loop_
_entity.id
_entity.type
_entity.pdbx_description
1 polymer ?
#
loop_
_entity_poly.entity_id
_entity_poly.type
_entity_poly.pdbx_seq_one_letter_code
_entity_poly.pdbx_strand_id
1 'polypeptide(L)'
;DYELIIKDLETTDKRLDKIQKQAVVGDKEKKIECDILLRCKSYLENGKNLRNLELEDNELKWIKHLNLITIKPLIYVANIDETAIKTDNEHITALKSIINDENLILIKICATLEEQLNDLTDDEKSLFLDDYGISESGLDMLIKASYKSLDLITYFTAGEKEVRAWTVKKDSTAPKAAGVIPVSYTHLRAHETNS
;
A
#
# COMPACT_ATOMS: atom_id res chain seq x y z
N ASP A 1 -1.34 -14.45 -8.55
CA ASP A 1 0.04 -14.14 -8.04
C ASP A 1 1.17 -14.77 -8.87
N TYR A 2 0.95 -15.91 -9.52
CA TYR A 2 2.02 -16.63 -10.24
C TYR A 2 2.70 -15.78 -11.33
N GLU A 3 1.94 -15.06 -12.13
CA GLU A 3 2.47 -14.16 -13.17
C GLU A 3 3.33 -13.03 -12.59
N LEU A 4 2.94 -12.51 -11.42
CA LEU A 4 3.70 -11.46 -10.73
C LEU A 4 5.04 -12.00 -10.21
N ILE A 5 5.04 -13.24 -9.69
CA ILE A 5 6.26 -13.93 -9.24
C ILE A 5 7.21 -14.15 -10.41
N ILE A 6 6.71 -14.63 -11.56
CA ILE A 6 7.52 -14.81 -12.76
C ILE A 6 8.13 -13.50 -13.23
N LYS A 7 7.34 -12.42 -13.19
CA LYS A 7 7.81 -11.08 -13.59
C LYS A 7 8.92 -10.56 -12.70
N ASP A 8 8.79 -10.75 -11.41
CA ASP A 8 9.82 -10.36 -10.45
C ASP A 8 11.07 -11.24 -10.57
N LEU A 9 10.90 -12.53 -10.86
CA LEU A 9 12.00 -13.46 -11.10
C LEU A 9 12.82 -13.02 -12.32
N GLU A 10 12.15 -12.69 -13.44
CA GLU A 10 12.84 -12.16 -14.64
C GLU A 10 13.61 -10.87 -14.34
N THR A 11 13.02 -9.97 -13.53
CA THR A 11 13.64 -8.70 -13.17
C THR A 11 14.89 -8.93 -12.31
N THR A 12 14.78 -9.85 -11.35
CA THR A 12 15.85 -10.25 -10.45
C THR A 12 16.99 -10.90 -11.21
N ASP A 13 16.71 -11.83 -12.13
CA ASP A 13 17.71 -12.51 -12.95
C ASP A 13 18.47 -11.53 -13.85
N LYS A 14 17.75 -10.66 -14.56
CA LYS A 14 18.38 -9.60 -15.38
C LYS A 14 19.30 -8.68 -14.58
N ARG A 15 18.98 -8.44 -13.33
CA ARG A 15 19.84 -7.62 -12.46
C ARG A 15 21.04 -8.39 -11.98
N LEU A 16 20.87 -9.64 -11.55
CA LEU A 16 21.95 -10.53 -11.14
C LEU A 16 22.98 -10.70 -12.25
N ASP A 17 22.57 -10.96 -13.50
CA ASP A 17 23.46 -11.10 -14.65
C ASP A 17 24.37 -9.87 -14.85
N LYS A 18 23.86 -8.67 -14.55
CA LYS A 18 24.62 -7.41 -14.70
C LYS A 18 25.63 -7.20 -13.58
N ILE A 19 25.29 -7.57 -12.34
CA ILE A 19 26.10 -7.20 -11.16
C ILE A 19 27.02 -8.34 -10.69
N GLN A 20 26.70 -9.60 -11.00
CA GLN A 20 27.42 -10.76 -10.49
C GLN A 20 28.92 -10.72 -10.80
N LYS A 21 29.28 -10.31 -12.01
CA LYS A 21 30.70 -10.16 -12.40
C LYS A 21 31.42 -9.10 -11.58
N GLN A 22 30.75 -7.97 -11.27
CA GLN A 22 31.31 -6.88 -10.47
C GLN A 22 31.43 -7.29 -8.99
N ALA A 23 30.47 -8.02 -8.47
CA ALA A 23 30.49 -8.56 -7.12
C ALA A 23 31.70 -9.50 -6.90
N VAL A 24 32.02 -10.34 -7.89
CA VAL A 24 33.17 -11.29 -7.86
C VAL A 24 34.50 -10.54 -7.87
N VAL A 25 34.61 -9.41 -8.58
CA VAL A 25 35.85 -8.60 -8.69
C VAL A 25 36.14 -7.79 -7.41
N GLY A 26 35.24 -7.82 -6.41
CA GLY A 26 35.50 -7.23 -5.09
C GLY A 26 34.75 -5.93 -4.78
N ASP A 27 33.77 -5.56 -5.60
CA ASP A 27 32.85 -4.46 -5.28
C ASP A 27 31.93 -4.87 -4.12
N LYS A 28 32.18 -4.31 -2.93
CA LYS A 28 31.45 -4.63 -1.70
C LYS A 28 29.95 -4.30 -1.79
N GLU A 29 29.62 -3.20 -2.44
CA GLU A 29 28.22 -2.79 -2.60
C GLU A 29 27.46 -3.75 -3.51
N LYS A 30 28.08 -4.12 -4.64
CA LYS A 30 27.52 -5.11 -5.56
C LYS A 30 27.41 -6.49 -4.94
N LYS A 31 28.33 -6.85 -4.05
CA LYS A 31 28.23 -8.10 -3.31
C LYS A 31 27.01 -8.13 -2.38
N ILE A 32 26.76 -7.07 -1.60
CA ILE A 32 25.59 -6.96 -0.74
C ILE A 32 24.30 -7.06 -1.57
N GLU A 33 24.21 -6.27 -2.65
CA GLU A 33 23.05 -6.30 -3.55
C GLU A 33 22.83 -7.70 -4.13
N CYS A 34 23.91 -8.38 -4.56
CA CYS A 34 23.86 -9.72 -5.11
C CYS A 34 23.34 -10.75 -4.10
N ASP A 35 23.83 -10.72 -2.87
CA ASP A 35 23.43 -11.65 -1.81
C ASP A 35 21.92 -11.49 -1.47
N ILE A 36 21.42 -10.26 -1.43
CA ILE A 36 19.99 -9.97 -1.21
C ILE A 36 19.16 -10.52 -2.40
N LEU A 37 19.60 -10.26 -3.63
CA LEU A 37 18.88 -10.70 -4.82
C LEU A 37 18.87 -12.22 -4.97
N LEU A 38 19.92 -12.93 -4.55
CA LEU A 38 19.94 -14.39 -4.53
C LEU A 38 18.91 -14.96 -3.54
N ARG A 39 18.73 -14.33 -2.37
CA ARG A 39 17.68 -14.69 -1.42
C ARG A 39 16.29 -14.45 -2.02
N CYS A 40 16.09 -13.28 -2.66
CA CYS A 40 14.84 -12.97 -3.35
C CYS A 40 14.54 -13.98 -4.45
N LYS A 41 15.53 -14.30 -5.29
CA LYS A 41 15.40 -15.28 -6.36
C LYS A 41 14.98 -16.64 -5.83
N SER A 42 15.69 -17.18 -4.84
CA SER A 42 15.35 -18.45 -4.22
C SER A 42 13.93 -18.48 -3.65
N TYR A 43 13.47 -17.36 -3.08
CA TYR A 43 12.13 -17.25 -2.52
C TYR A 43 11.05 -17.27 -3.62
N LEU A 44 11.27 -16.53 -4.71
CA LEU A 44 10.39 -16.50 -5.88
C LEU A 44 10.35 -17.85 -6.62
N GLU A 45 11.49 -18.54 -6.77
CA GLU A 45 11.56 -19.88 -7.38
C GLU A 45 10.75 -20.93 -6.61
N ASN A 46 10.58 -20.74 -5.30
CA ASN A 46 9.69 -21.53 -4.47
C ASN A 46 8.21 -21.10 -4.53
N GLY A 47 7.84 -20.24 -5.47
CA GLY A 47 6.47 -19.77 -5.67
C GLY A 47 5.94 -18.84 -4.57
N LYS A 48 6.83 -18.18 -3.81
CA LYS A 48 6.47 -17.32 -2.68
C LYS A 48 6.61 -15.84 -3.03
N ASN A 49 5.66 -15.04 -2.56
CA ASN A 49 5.68 -13.57 -2.73
C ASN A 49 6.73 -12.93 -1.81
N LEU A 50 7.52 -11.98 -2.32
CA LEU A 50 8.58 -11.29 -1.56
C LEU A 50 8.06 -10.49 -0.36
N ARG A 51 6.77 -10.16 -0.30
CA ARG A 51 6.17 -9.48 0.87
C ARG A 51 6.25 -10.30 2.15
N ASN A 52 6.40 -11.63 2.02
CA ASN A 52 6.54 -12.58 3.13
C ASN A 52 8.02 -12.93 3.41
N LEU A 53 8.96 -12.36 2.65
CA LEU A 53 10.39 -12.49 2.91
C LEU A 53 10.82 -11.43 3.92
N GLU A 54 11.37 -11.87 5.04
CA GLU A 54 11.94 -10.96 6.04
C GLU A 54 13.19 -10.27 5.46
N LEU A 55 13.06 -8.99 5.16
CA LEU A 55 14.12 -8.09 4.72
C LEU A 55 14.19 -6.90 5.67
N GLU A 56 15.39 -6.54 6.08
CA GLU A 56 15.61 -5.35 6.90
C GLU A 56 15.48 -4.07 6.04
N ASP A 57 15.17 -2.94 6.68
CA ASP A 57 15.04 -1.63 5.99
C ASP A 57 16.29 -1.22 5.22
N ASN A 58 17.47 -1.61 5.69
CA ASN A 58 18.74 -1.39 5.02
C ASN A 58 18.88 -2.26 3.77
N GLU A 59 18.41 -3.51 3.78
CA GLU A 59 18.39 -4.42 2.63
C GLU A 59 17.41 -3.95 1.55
N LEU A 60 16.20 -3.51 1.97
CA LEU A 60 15.19 -2.98 1.06
C LEU A 60 15.70 -1.79 0.23
N LYS A 61 16.57 -0.96 0.79
CA LYS A 61 17.19 0.19 0.07
C LYS A 61 17.98 -0.26 -1.15
N TRP A 62 18.65 -1.41 -1.09
CA TRP A 62 19.47 -1.93 -2.19
C TRP A 62 18.66 -2.39 -3.40
N ILE A 63 17.46 -2.93 -3.17
CA ILE A 63 16.60 -3.49 -4.22
C ILE A 63 15.42 -2.60 -4.59
N LYS A 64 15.21 -1.48 -3.87
CA LYS A 64 14.07 -0.58 -4.09
C LYS A 64 13.95 -0.09 -5.53
N HIS A 65 15.09 0.18 -6.18
CA HIS A 65 15.14 0.67 -7.56
C HIS A 65 14.61 -0.32 -8.60
N LEU A 66 14.50 -1.61 -8.26
CA LEU A 66 13.96 -2.65 -9.13
C LEU A 66 12.44 -2.65 -9.20
N ASN A 67 11.77 -1.96 -8.26
CA ASN A 67 10.31 -1.88 -8.18
C ASN A 67 9.60 -3.24 -8.24
N LEU A 68 10.16 -4.25 -7.56
CA LEU A 68 9.59 -5.59 -7.50
C LEU A 68 8.12 -5.52 -7.05
N ILE A 69 7.26 -6.27 -7.74
CA ILE A 69 5.81 -6.16 -7.56
C ILE A 69 5.36 -6.93 -6.33
N THR A 70 5.90 -8.15 -6.15
CA THR A 70 5.49 -9.05 -5.08
C THR A 70 5.96 -8.63 -3.68
N ILE A 71 6.84 -7.62 -3.58
CA ILE A 71 7.28 -7.04 -2.31
C ILE A 71 6.29 -5.99 -1.78
N LYS A 72 5.43 -5.46 -2.67
CA LYS A 72 4.48 -4.40 -2.31
C LYS A 72 3.33 -4.96 -1.48
N PRO A 73 2.77 -4.16 -0.56
CA PRO A 73 1.55 -4.53 0.13
C PRO A 73 0.41 -4.76 -0.87
N LEU A 74 -0.48 -5.69 -0.55
CA LEU A 74 -1.58 -6.11 -1.42
C LEU A 74 -2.92 -5.95 -0.71
N ILE A 75 -3.90 -5.42 -1.43
CA ILE A 75 -5.29 -5.35 -1.01
C ILE A 75 -6.12 -6.05 -2.08
N TYR A 76 -6.92 -7.02 -1.68
CA TYR A 76 -7.90 -7.64 -2.57
C TYR A 76 -9.19 -6.84 -2.56
N VAL A 77 -9.66 -6.46 -3.73
CA VAL A 77 -10.94 -5.78 -3.91
C VAL A 77 -11.86 -6.71 -4.68
N ALA A 78 -12.91 -7.17 -4.02
CA ALA A 78 -13.93 -7.99 -4.65
C ALA A 78 -15.09 -7.10 -5.10
N ASN A 79 -15.30 -7.00 -6.43
CA ASN A 79 -16.48 -6.37 -6.97
C ASN A 79 -17.66 -7.35 -6.86
N ILE A 80 -18.66 -6.97 -6.08
CA ILE A 80 -19.82 -7.80 -5.75
C ILE A 80 -21.11 -7.14 -6.23
N ASP A 81 -22.17 -7.94 -6.35
CA ASP A 81 -23.53 -7.44 -6.49
C ASP A 81 -24.14 -7.02 -5.14
N GLU A 82 -25.29 -6.36 -5.19
CA GLU A 82 -26.00 -5.89 -4.00
C GLU A 82 -26.40 -7.01 -3.04
N THR A 83 -26.68 -8.21 -3.57
CA THR A 83 -27.10 -9.37 -2.76
C THR A 83 -25.96 -9.90 -1.89
N ALA A 84 -24.73 -9.77 -2.35
CA ALA A 84 -23.53 -10.23 -1.66
C ALA A 84 -22.98 -9.20 -0.63
N ILE A 85 -23.65 -8.04 -0.48
CA ILE A 85 -23.25 -7.05 0.54
C ILE A 85 -23.43 -7.64 1.94
N LYS A 86 -24.62 -8.16 2.24
CA LYS A 86 -24.97 -8.71 3.57
C LYS A 86 -24.48 -10.14 3.76
N THR A 87 -24.47 -10.94 2.70
CA THR A 87 -24.17 -12.37 2.78
C THR A 87 -23.10 -12.72 1.76
N ASP A 88 -22.00 -13.32 2.23
CA ASP A 88 -20.94 -13.76 1.34
C ASP A 88 -21.45 -14.87 0.39
N ASN A 89 -21.18 -14.70 -0.89
CA ASN A 89 -21.39 -15.73 -1.88
C ASN A 89 -20.24 -16.76 -1.89
N GLU A 90 -20.39 -17.83 -2.67
CA GLU A 90 -19.40 -18.92 -2.76
C GLU A 90 -18.01 -18.40 -3.18
N HIS A 91 -17.95 -17.42 -4.08
CA HIS A 91 -16.69 -16.84 -4.55
C HIS A 91 -15.97 -16.06 -3.46
N ILE A 92 -16.70 -15.26 -2.68
CA ILE A 92 -16.15 -14.51 -1.55
C ILE A 92 -15.68 -15.48 -0.46
N THR A 93 -16.45 -16.52 -0.19
CA THR A 93 -16.06 -17.54 0.80
C THR A 93 -14.79 -18.27 0.38
N ALA A 94 -14.69 -18.67 -0.89
CA ALA A 94 -13.46 -19.28 -1.43
C ALA A 94 -12.27 -18.33 -1.39
N LEU A 95 -12.47 -17.05 -1.74
CA LEU A 95 -11.41 -16.04 -1.68
C LEU A 95 -10.93 -15.81 -0.25
N LYS A 96 -11.83 -15.71 0.72
CA LYS A 96 -11.50 -15.59 2.13
C LYS A 96 -10.64 -16.75 2.64
N SER A 97 -10.93 -17.98 2.22
CA SER A 97 -10.12 -19.13 2.64
C SER A 97 -8.68 -19.06 2.14
N ILE A 98 -8.46 -18.50 0.94
CA ILE A 98 -7.12 -18.30 0.37
C ILE A 98 -6.38 -17.14 1.05
N ILE A 99 -7.09 -16.08 1.41
CA ILE A 99 -6.51 -14.85 1.96
C ILE A 99 -6.16 -14.99 3.46
N ASN A 100 -6.93 -15.77 4.21
CA ASN A 100 -6.76 -15.91 5.67
C ASN A 100 -5.37 -16.39 6.08
N ASP A 101 -4.69 -17.16 5.23
CA ASP A 101 -3.35 -17.69 5.51
C ASP A 101 -2.24 -16.62 5.41
N GLU A 102 -2.53 -15.43 4.84
CA GLU A 102 -1.51 -14.44 4.49
C GLU A 102 -1.69 -13.07 5.17
N ASN A 103 -2.60 -12.91 6.11
CA ASN A 103 -2.89 -11.60 6.77
C ASN A 103 -3.25 -10.48 5.77
N LEU A 104 -3.87 -10.83 4.63
CA LEU A 104 -4.18 -9.90 3.57
C LEU A 104 -5.54 -9.21 3.80
N ILE A 105 -5.69 -8.03 3.24
CA ILE A 105 -6.90 -7.23 3.36
C ILE A 105 -7.82 -7.57 2.18
N LEU A 106 -9.07 -7.96 2.49
CA LEU A 106 -10.15 -8.12 1.52
C LEU A 106 -11.21 -7.05 1.75
N ILE A 107 -11.53 -6.32 0.70
CA ILE A 107 -12.60 -5.32 0.69
C ILE A 107 -13.64 -5.73 -0.34
N LYS A 108 -14.90 -5.71 0.05
CA LYS A 108 -16.04 -5.89 -0.86
C LYS A 108 -16.51 -4.52 -1.34
N ILE A 109 -16.65 -4.34 -2.63
CA ILE A 109 -17.17 -3.12 -3.25
C ILE A 109 -18.32 -3.51 -4.19
N CYS A 110 -19.46 -2.85 -4.05
CA CYS A 110 -20.54 -2.92 -5.02
C CYS A 110 -20.48 -1.64 -5.87
N ALA A 111 -19.99 -1.75 -7.11
CA ALA A 111 -19.80 -0.61 -7.99
C ALA A 111 -21.10 0.16 -8.27
N THR A 112 -22.23 -0.54 -8.40
CA THR A 112 -23.56 0.08 -8.60
C THR A 112 -23.97 0.91 -7.39
N LEU A 113 -23.70 0.41 -6.18
CA LEU A 113 -24.01 1.14 -4.94
C LEU A 113 -23.11 2.36 -4.78
N GLU A 114 -21.81 2.24 -5.09
CA GLU A 114 -20.89 3.36 -5.05
C GLU A 114 -21.29 4.48 -6.03
N GLU A 115 -21.79 4.10 -7.23
CA GLU A 115 -22.31 5.07 -8.21
C GLU A 115 -23.51 5.84 -7.65
N GLN A 116 -24.47 5.14 -7.05
CA GLN A 116 -25.65 5.75 -6.42
C GLN A 116 -25.26 6.70 -5.27
N LEU A 117 -24.29 6.32 -4.46
CA LEU A 117 -23.80 7.13 -3.35
C LEU A 117 -23.19 8.46 -3.79
N ASN A 118 -22.60 8.55 -5.00
CA ASN A 118 -21.98 9.77 -5.48
C ASN A 118 -22.94 10.94 -5.68
N ASP A 119 -24.21 10.64 -5.98
CA ASP A 119 -25.22 11.64 -6.26
C ASP A 119 -25.98 12.11 -5.00
N LEU A 120 -25.68 11.50 -3.83
CA LEU A 120 -26.36 11.78 -2.57
C LEU A 120 -25.58 12.80 -1.71
N THR A 121 -26.32 13.56 -0.91
CA THR A 121 -25.76 14.38 0.18
C THR A 121 -25.28 13.48 1.32
N ASP A 122 -24.45 14.03 2.23
CA ASP A 122 -23.88 13.23 3.33
C ASP A 122 -24.96 12.64 4.26
N ASP A 123 -26.05 13.36 4.50
CA ASP A 123 -27.19 12.87 5.29
C ASP A 123 -27.94 11.74 4.58
N GLU A 124 -28.15 11.88 3.28
CA GLU A 124 -28.79 10.84 2.46
C GLU A 124 -27.91 9.61 2.33
N LYS A 125 -26.57 9.77 2.21
CA LYS A 125 -25.61 8.65 2.21
C LYS A 125 -25.71 7.82 3.48
N SER A 126 -25.78 8.48 4.63
CA SER A 126 -25.91 7.79 5.91
C SER A 126 -27.16 6.92 5.98
N LEU A 127 -28.32 7.47 5.59
CA LEU A 127 -29.56 6.72 5.55
C LEU A 127 -29.53 5.56 4.55
N PHE A 128 -28.95 5.80 3.38
CA PHE A 128 -28.82 4.80 2.34
C PHE A 128 -27.95 3.61 2.77
N LEU A 129 -26.81 3.89 3.42
CA LEU A 129 -25.91 2.85 3.94
C LEU A 129 -26.59 2.04 5.06
N ASP A 130 -27.36 2.70 5.93
CA ASP A 130 -28.13 2.06 6.99
C ASP A 130 -29.19 1.07 6.44
N ASP A 131 -29.85 1.40 5.34
CA ASP A 131 -30.81 0.50 4.67
C ASP A 131 -30.13 -0.80 4.17
N TYR A 132 -28.89 -0.70 3.72
CA TYR A 132 -28.07 -1.85 3.37
C TYR A 132 -27.43 -2.54 4.57
N GLY A 133 -27.51 -1.94 5.77
CA GLY A 133 -26.92 -2.46 7.01
C GLY A 133 -25.39 -2.41 7.01
N ILE A 134 -24.80 -1.42 6.35
CA ILE A 134 -23.38 -1.15 6.29
C ILE A 134 -23.08 0.24 6.89
N SER A 135 -21.97 0.38 7.57
CA SER A 135 -21.58 1.61 8.27
C SER A 135 -20.78 2.59 7.42
N GLU A 136 -20.20 2.12 6.34
CA GLU A 136 -19.38 2.93 5.42
C GLU A 136 -19.35 2.33 4.02
N SER A 137 -19.05 3.15 3.01
CA SER A 137 -18.94 2.71 1.62
C SER A 137 -17.71 1.82 1.41
N GLY A 138 -17.74 0.98 0.37
CA GLY A 138 -16.57 0.18 -0.03
C GLY A 138 -15.39 1.04 -0.45
N LEU A 139 -15.67 2.22 -1.04
CA LEU A 139 -14.65 3.20 -1.42
C LEU A 139 -13.96 3.78 -0.19
N ASP A 140 -14.70 4.16 0.86
CA ASP A 140 -14.12 4.66 2.10
C ASP A 140 -13.27 3.61 2.79
N MET A 141 -13.74 2.35 2.82
CA MET A 141 -12.96 1.21 3.32
C MET A 141 -11.65 1.04 2.53
N LEU A 142 -11.70 1.16 1.20
CA LEU A 142 -10.53 1.04 0.34
C LEU A 142 -9.52 2.15 0.60
N ILE A 143 -9.98 3.40 0.75
CA ILE A 143 -9.13 4.55 1.08
C ILE A 143 -8.42 4.30 2.41
N LYS A 144 -9.17 3.98 3.47
CA LYS A 144 -8.62 3.70 4.80
C LYS A 144 -7.61 2.55 4.79
N ALA A 145 -7.95 1.45 4.11
CA ALA A 145 -7.06 0.31 3.99
C ALA A 145 -5.78 0.63 3.21
N SER A 146 -5.88 1.44 2.16
CA SER A 146 -4.72 1.89 1.38
C SER A 146 -3.77 2.75 2.21
N TYR A 147 -4.30 3.71 2.97
CA TYR A 147 -3.51 4.52 3.89
C TYR A 147 -2.81 3.66 4.95
N LYS A 148 -3.55 2.72 5.56
CA LYS A 148 -3.00 1.79 6.55
C LYS A 148 -1.91 0.89 5.95
N SER A 149 -2.15 0.35 4.75
CA SER A 149 -1.22 -0.56 4.06
C SER A 149 0.09 0.11 3.66
N LEU A 150 0.06 1.42 3.43
CA LEU A 150 1.22 2.23 3.07
C LEU A 150 1.86 2.94 4.28
N ASP A 151 1.35 2.69 5.50
CA ASP A 151 1.74 3.40 6.73
C ASP A 151 1.64 4.92 6.59
N LEU A 152 0.57 5.40 5.97
CA LEU A 152 0.32 6.81 5.76
C LEU A 152 -0.60 7.38 6.83
N ILE A 153 -0.30 8.62 7.23
CA ILE A 153 -1.17 9.45 8.05
C ILE A 153 -1.39 10.80 7.39
N THR A 154 -2.52 11.41 7.69
CA THR A 154 -2.84 12.76 7.25
C THR A 154 -2.69 13.71 8.42
N TYR A 155 -2.03 14.84 8.20
CA TYR A 155 -2.01 15.97 9.13
C TYR A 155 -2.49 17.23 8.43
N PHE A 156 -2.99 18.18 9.20
CA PHE A 156 -3.55 19.43 8.69
C PHE A 156 -2.64 20.61 9.04
N THR A 157 -2.49 21.53 8.08
CA THR A 157 -1.96 22.85 8.34
C THR A 157 -3.11 23.85 8.24
N ALA A 158 -3.22 24.72 9.23
CA ALA A 158 -4.20 25.79 9.25
C ALA A 158 -3.47 27.14 9.17
N GLY A 159 -3.86 27.98 8.22
CA GLY A 159 -3.42 29.35 8.05
C GLY A 159 -4.61 30.31 7.95
N GLU A 160 -4.37 31.61 7.98
CA GLU A 160 -5.45 32.62 7.86
C GLU A 160 -6.24 32.51 6.54
N LYS A 161 -5.61 32.00 5.48
CA LYS A 161 -6.21 31.96 4.15
C LYS A 161 -6.79 30.60 3.78
N GLU A 162 -6.24 29.52 4.33
CA GLU A 162 -6.63 28.16 3.96
C GLU A 162 -6.26 27.11 5.00
N VAL A 163 -6.98 26.00 4.97
CA VAL A 163 -6.64 24.75 5.68
C VAL A 163 -6.29 23.70 4.63
N ARG A 164 -5.15 23.00 4.81
CA ARG A 164 -4.74 21.93 3.91
C ARG A 164 -4.41 20.64 4.62
N ALA A 165 -4.74 19.53 3.97
CA ALA A 165 -4.36 18.20 4.38
C ALA A 165 -3.08 17.76 3.64
N TRP A 166 -2.16 17.16 4.38
CA TRP A 166 -0.89 16.64 3.87
C TRP A 166 -0.72 15.19 4.30
N THR A 167 -0.20 14.37 3.41
CA THR A 167 0.02 12.96 3.70
C THR A 167 1.50 12.68 3.91
N VAL A 168 1.83 11.99 5.00
CA VAL A 168 3.20 11.55 5.33
C VAL A 168 3.19 10.11 5.82
N LYS A 169 4.36 9.48 5.82
CA LYS A 169 4.51 8.19 6.49
C LYS A 169 4.31 8.35 7.99
N LYS A 170 3.64 7.40 8.60
CA LYS A 170 3.56 7.25 10.05
C LYS A 170 4.97 7.29 10.65
N ASP A 171 5.11 7.82 11.83
CA ASP A 171 6.40 7.97 12.53
C ASP A 171 7.42 8.88 11.82
N SER A 172 6.99 9.69 10.85
CA SER A 172 7.84 10.74 10.27
C SER A 172 8.13 11.82 11.30
N THR A 173 9.41 12.22 11.40
CA THR A 173 9.80 13.35 12.25
C THR A 173 9.22 14.67 11.73
N ALA A 174 9.01 15.64 12.61
CA ALA A 174 8.46 16.96 12.26
C ALA A 174 9.20 17.65 11.09
N PRO A 175 10.55 17.67 10.99
CA PRO A 175 11.24 18.22 9.84
C PRO A 175 10.91 17.49 8.52
N LYS A 176 10.74 16.16 8.57
CA LYS A 176 10.40 15.35 7.41
C LYS A 176 8.95 15.60 6.96
N ALA A 177 8.04 15.75 7.90
CA ALA A 177 6.64 16.14 7.63
C ALA A 177 6.58 17.54 7.04
N ALA A 178 7.31 18.52 7.60
CA ALA A 178 7.39 19.87 7.06
C ALA A 178 7.98 19.92 5.63
N GLY A 179 8.90 19.01 5.30
CA GLY A 179 9.49 18.90 3.96
C GLY A 179 8.52 18.46 2.85
N VAL A 180 7.33 17.94 3.19
CA VAL A 180 6.26 17.62 2.22
C VAL A 180 5.51 18.89 1.80
N ILE A 181 5.57 19.96 2.60
CA ILE A 181 4.92 21.24 2.31
C ILE A 181 5.77 21.99 1.26
N PRO A 182 5.22 22.34 0.07
CA PRO A 182 5.95 23.12 -0.91
C PRO A 182 6.45 24.45 -0.36
N VAL A 183 7.64 24.90 -0.78
CA VAL A 183 8.28 26.14 -0.31
C VAL A 183 7.40 27.38 -0.48
N SER A 184 6.52 27.38 -1.47
CA SER A 184 5.53 28.44 -1.69
C SER A 184 4.53 28.62 -0.53
N TYR A 185 4.42 27.65 0.37
CA TYR A 185 3.55 27.66 1.55
C TYR A 185 4.30 27.85 2.87
N THR A 186 5.64 27.99 2.87
CA THR A 186 6.45 28.13 4.08
C THR A 186 6.35 29.50 4.76
N HIS A 187 5.51 30.41 4.27
CA HIS A 187 5.14 31.63 5.01
C HIS A 187 4.20 31.39 6.21
N LEU A 188 3.82 30.14 6.46
CA LEU A 188 3.10 29.72 7.66
C LEU A 188 4.11 29.60 8.80
N ARG A 189 4.22 30.65 9.64
CA ARG A 189 4.94 30.57 10.91
C ARG A 189 4.31 29.50 11.78
N ALA A 190 5.10 28.50 12.19
CA ALA A 190 4.73 27.69 13.34
C ALA A 190 4.68 28.62 14.55
N HIS A 191 3.50 28.83 15.11
CA HIS A 191 3.38 29.43 16.44
C HIS A 191 3.92 28.40 17.43
N GLU A 192 5.11 28.66 17.95
CA GLU A 192 5.58 28.00 19.16
C GLU A 192 4.64 28.41 20.30
N THR A 193 3.85 27.48 20.79
CA THR A 193 3.18 27.61 22.08
C THR A 193 4.24 27.42 23.16
N ASN A 194 4.83 28.52 23.62
CA ASN A 194 5.55 28.55 24.88
C ASN A 194 4.53 28.33 26.00
N SER A 195 4.67 27.26 26.74
CA SER A 195 4.14 27.04 28.08
C SER A 195 5.13 26.26 28.88
#